data_dc5666e3c465ad25657e2e6688dc5bd7
#
_entry.id   dc5666e3c465ad25657e2e6688dc5bd7
#
_cell.length_a   1.000
_cell.length_b   1.000
_cell.length_c   1.000
_cell.angle_alpha   90.00
_cell.angle_beta   90.00
_cell.angle_gamma   90.00
#
_symmetry.space_group_name_H-M   'P 1'
#
loop_
_entity.id
_entity.type
_entity.pdbx_description
1 polymer ?
#
loop_
_entity_poly.entity_id
_entity_poly.type
_entity_poly.pdbx_seq_one_letter_code
_entity_poly.pdbx_strand_id
1 'polypeptide(L)'
;MSPVTPARALLLVTSGITCLATAAGALVGLILDGTLAALILGLSMGAGTALGSFFVRRRATAAYERARTAVMARGYAEGIAQYVLLIVANYEAAVFPRTGPHGVTPEERAARRRDAYKIAAEEEVPHRVREAAADVLAALDGGDHERSVAAQTALIIAVDEHTKQRMPLPPGR
;
A
#
# COMPACT_ATOMS: atom_id res chain seq x y z
N MET A 1 21.64 -0.53 -18.04
CA MET A 1 20.53 0.28 -18.57
C MET A 1 19.68 0.74 -17.39
N SER A 2 19.71 2.03 -17.06
CA SER A 2 18.92 2.56 -15.92
C SER A 2 17.42 2.49 -16.29
N PRO A 3 16.55 1.98 -15.41
CA PRO A 3 15.11 1.92 -15.68
C PRO A 3 14.57 3.34 -15.88
N VAL A 4 13.91 3.55 -17.01
CA VAL A 4 13.26 4.84 -17.31
C VAL A 4 12.15 5.04 -16.29
N THR A 5 12.31 6.02 -15.39
CA THR A 5 11.26 6.33 -14.41
C THR A 5 9.99 6.78 -15.15
N PRO A 6 8.79 6.39 -14.66
CA PRO A 6 7.51 6.74 -15.31
C PRO A 6 7.36 8.26 -15.56
N ALA A 7 7.97 9.08 -14.70
CA ALA A 7 8.01 10.53 -14.87
C ALA A 7 8.83 10.97 -16.10
N ARG A 8 9.96 10.30 -16.40
CA ARG A 8 10.79 10.59 -17.57
C ARG A 8 10.10 10.12 -18.88
N ALA A 9 9.46 8.96 -18.85
CA ALA A 9 8.70 8.48 -19.99
C ALA A 9 7.55 9.45 -20.35
N LEU A 10 6.81 9.92 -19.35
CA LEU A 10 5.73 10.91 -19.52
C LEU A 10 6.26 12.25 -20.06
N LEU A 11 7.43 12.68 -19.63
CA LEU A 11 8.09 13.91 -20.10
C LEU A 11 8.49 13.80 -21.57
N LEU A 12 9.05 12.68 -22.00
CA LEU A 12 9.44 12.43 -23.38
C LEU A 12 8.22 12.40 -24.30
N VAL A 13 7.15 11.70 -23.90
CA VAL A 13 5.91 11.62 -24.68
C VAL A 13 5.24 12.99 -24.81
N THR A 14 5.10 13.74 -23.73
CA THR A 14 4.47 15.08 -23.78
C THR A 14 5.29 16.07 -24.57
N SER A 15 6.63 16.05 -24.48
CA SER A 15 7.51 16.89 -25.31
C SER A 15 7.38 16.54 -26.79
N GLY A 16 7.35 15.26 -27.13
CA GLY A 16 7.17 14.80 -28.50
C GLY A 16 5.83 15.26 -29.12
N ILE A 17 4.74 15.13 -28.35
CA ILE A 17 3.40 15.57 -28.78
C ILE A 17 3.38 17.10 -28.98
N THR A 18 3.99 17.87 -28.09
CA THR A 18 4.05 19.32 -28.19
C THR A 18 4.85 19.77 -29.43
N CYS A 19 5.99 19.16 -29.70
CA CYS A 19 6.81 19.44 -30.87
C CYS A 19 6.05 19.11 -32.18
N LEU A 20 5.37 17.97 -32.24
CA LEU A 20 4.54 17.55 -33.38
C LEU A 20 3.38 18.52 -33.62
N ALA A 21 2.68 18.94 -32.59
CA ALA A 21 1.58 19.88 -32.69
C ALA A 21 2.04 21.27 -33.17
N THR A 22 3.18 21.75 -32.65
CA THR A 22 3.78 23.02 -33.11
C THR A 22 4.19 22.96 -34.58
N ALA A 23 4.84 21.88 -34.99
CA ALA A 23 5.25 21.68 -36.38
C ALA A 23 4.04 21.57 -37.33
N ALA A 24 2.99 20.86 -36.96
CA ALA A 24 1.76 20.74 -37.73
C ALA A 24 1.05 22.09 -37.84
N GLY A 25 0.95 22.88 -36.76
CA GLY A 25 0.38 24.22 -36.78
C GLY A 25 1.15 25.18 -37.68
N ALA A 26 2.47 25.14 -37.64
CA ALA A 26 3.34 25.96 -38.49
C ALA A 26 3.19 25.59 -39.99
N LEU A 27 3.13 24.30 -40.31
CA LEU A 27 2.90 23.82 -41.67
C LEU A 27 1.55 24.30 -42.25
N VAL A 28 0.48 24.15 -41.47
CA VAL A 28 -0.85 24.63 -41.86
C VAL A 28 -0.86 26.13 -42.06
N GLY A 29 -0.25 26.90 -41.18
CA GLY A 29 -0.14 28.34 -41.26
C GLY A 29 0.64 28.80 -42.53
N LEU A 30 1.71 28.07 -42.87
CA LEU A 30 2.52 28.37 -44.04
C LEU A 30 1.73 28.17 -45.36
N ILE A 31 0.85 27.16 -45.40
CA ILE A 31 0.01 26.85 -46.54
C ILE A 31 -1.11 27.88 -46.71
N LEU A 32 -1.66 28.41 -45.60
CA LEU A 32 -2.83 29.30 -45.63
C LEU A 32 -2.45 30.76 -45.94
N ASP A 33 -1.45 31.33 -45.28
CA ASP A 33 -1.18 32.79 -45.38
C ASP A 33 0.30 33.15 -45.12
N GLY A 34 1.22 32.22 -45.37
CA GLY A 34 2.65 32.45 -45.33
C GLY A 34 3.27 32.45 -43.90
N THR A 35 4.42 33.11 -43.78
CA THR A 35 5.27 32.99 -42.58
C THR A 35 4.64 33.54 -41.31
N LEU A 36 3.81 34.56 -41.36
CA LEU A 36 3.18 35.19 -40.21
C LEU A 36 2.08 34.32 -39.64
N ALA A 37 1.22 33.72 -40.51
CA ALA A 37 0.22 32.75 -40.10
C ALA A 37 0.85 31.46 -39.54
N ALA A 38 1.97 31.02 -40.09
CA ALA A 38 2.72 29.87 -39.57
C ALA A 38 3.21 30.09 -38.15
N LEU A 39 3.73 31.28 -37.83
CA LEU A 39 4.16 31.63 -36.49
C LEU A 39 3.01 31.66 -35.47
N ILE A 40 1.90 32.31 -35.84
CA ILE A 40 0.74 32.45 -34.95
C ILE A 40 0.11 31.08 -34.68
N LEU A 41 -0.15 30.28 -35.72
CA LEU A 41 -0.75 28.96 -35.59
C LEU A 41 0.17 27.95 -34.91
N GLY A 42 1.48 27.97 -35.20
CA GLY A 42 2.48 27.14 -34.56
C GLY A 42 2.59 27.42 -33.05
N LEU A 43 2.69 28.69 -32.68
CA LEU A 43 2.77 29.11 -31.28
C LEU A 43 1.48 28.81 -30.50
N SER A 44 0.31 29.06 -31.10
CA SER A 44 -0.97 28.81 -30.41
C SER A 44 -1.23 27.32 -30.21
N MET A 45 -0.95 26.48 -31.19
CA MET A 45 -1.04 25.02 -31.04
C MET A 45 -0.01 24.45 -30.05
N GLY A 46 1.21 24.96 -30.11
CA GLY A 46 2.29 24.60 -29.18
C GLY A 46 1.95 24.98 -27.75
N ALA A 47 1.50 26.21 -27.52
CA ALA A 47 1.09 26.65 -26.17
C ALA A 47 -0.13 25.89 -25.64
N GLY A 48 -1.12 25.64 -26.48
CA GLY A 48 -2.31 24.88 -26.09
C GLY A 48 -1.97 23.44 -25.69
N THR A 49 -1.13 22.76 -26.46
CA THR A 49 -0.68 21.39 -26.14
C THR A 49 0.24 21.34 -24.91
N ALA A 50 1.09 22.34 -24.72
CA ALA A 50 1.94 22.44 -23.52
C ALA A 50 1.11 22.63 -22.26
N LEU A 51 0.14 23.55 -22.26
CA LEU A 51 -0.80 23.74 -21.14
C LEU A 51 -1.64 22.50 -20.86
N GLY A 52 -2.22 21.89 -21.90
CA GLY A 52 -3.00 20.66 -21.77
C GLY A 52 -2.18 19.52 -21.17
N SER A 53 -0.95 19.30 -21.64
CA SER A 53 -0.06 18.29 -21.10
C SER A 53 0.37 18.57 -19.66
N PHE A 54 0.53 19.83 -19.28
CA PHE A 54 0.82 20.21 -17.91
C PHE A 54 -0.32 19.82 -16.94
N PHE A 55 -1.57 20.11 -17.30
CA PHE A 55 -2.75 19.74 -16.51
C PHE A 55 -2.95 18.22 -16.42
N VAL A 56 -2.80 17.52 -17.54
CA VAL A 56 -2.88 16.04 -17.56
C VAL A 56 -1.81 15.42 -16.70
N ARG A 57 -0.57 15.90 -16.79
CA ARG A 57 0.54 15.44 -15.99
C ARG A 57 0.30 15.67 -14.50
N ARG A 58 -0.16 16.86 -14.12
CA ARG A 58 -0.47 17.18 -12.71
C ARG A 58 -1.56 16.27 -12.13
N ARG A 59 -2.60 15.97 -12.93
CA ARG A 59 -3.66 15.03 -12.53
C ARG A 59 -3.15 13.59 -12.44
N ALA A 60 -2.37 13.15 -13.40
CA ALA A 60 -1.80 11.80 -13.42
C ALA A 60 -0.84 11.55 -12.25
N THR A 61 0.05 12.51 -11.95
CA THR A 61 0.96 12.39 -10.79
C THR A 61 0.18 12.37 -9.47
N ALA A 62 -0.82 13.23 -9.30
CA ALA A 62 -1.64 13.24 -8.10
C ALA A 62 -2.48 11.96 -7.94
N ALA A 63 -2.94 11.35 -9.04
CA ALA A 63 -3.63 10.07 -9.00
C ALA A 63 -2.67 8.91 -8.66
N TYR A 64 -1.47 8.93 -9.23
CA TYR A 64 -0.42 7.94 -8.94
C TYR A 64 0.02 7.99 -7.47
N GLU A 65 0.26 9.17 -6.92
CA GLU A 65 0.63 9.32 -5.49
C GLU A 65 -0.48 8.84 -4.57
N ARG A 66 -1.74 9.17 -4.86
CA ARG A 66 -2.89 8.65 -4.09
C ARG A 66 -2.99 7.12 -4.16
N ALA A 67 -2.82 6.53 -5.34
CA ALA A 67 -2.83 5.09 -5.52
C ALA A 67 -1.67 4.42 -4.77
N ARG A 68 -0.46 4.99 -4.84
CA ARG A 68 0.73 4.51 -4.14
C ARG A 68 0.55 4.55 -2.62
N THR A 69 0.04 5.66 -2.10
CA THR A 69 -0.23 5.81 -0.66
C THR A 69 -1.27 4.79 -0.19
N ALA A 70 -2.34 4.59 -0.96
CA ALA A 70 -3.37 3.60 -0.65
C ALA A 70 -2.83 2.15 -0.68
N VAL A 71 -1.95 1.81 -1.63
CA VAL A 71 -1.32 0.49 -1.70
C VAL A 71 -0.37 0.27 -0.53
N MET A 72 0.45 1.28 -0.17
CA MET A 72 1.34 1.20 0.98
C MET A 72 0.57 1.07 2.29
N ALA A 73 -0.49 1.85 2.49
CA ALA A 73 -1.34 1.76 3.69
C ALA A 73 -2.03 0.39 3.80
N ARG A 74 -2.43 -0.21 2.66
CA ARG A 74 -2.99 -1.57 2.64
C ARG A 74 -1.96 -2.61 3.03
N GLY A 75 -0.78 -2.59 2.39
CA GLY A 75 0.30 -3.53 2.69
C GLY A 75 0.77 -3.44 4.14
N TYR A 76 0.80 -2.25 4.71
CA TYR A 76 1.14 -2.03 6.11
C TYR A 76 0.09 -2.64 7.06
N ALA A 77 -1.22 -2.36 6.83
CA ALA A 77 -2.30 -2.91 7.66
C ALA A 77 -2.40 -4.44 7.58
N GLU A 78 -2.06 -5.02 6.42
CA GLU A 78 -2.00 -6.47 6.23
C GLU A 78 -0.78 -7.06 6.95
N GLY A 79 0.38 -6.41 6.83
CA GLY A 79 1.60 -6.80 7.52
C GLY A 79 1.46 -6.74 9.04
N ILE A 80 0.82 -5.71 9.59
CA ILE A 80 0.63 -5.57 11.04
C ILE A 80 -0.34 -6.63 11.59
N ALA A 81 -1.41 -6.98 10.84
CA ALA A 81 -2.33 -8.04 11.23
C ALA A 81 -1.64 -9.41 11.28
N GLN A 82 -0.79 -9.73 10.31
CA GLN A 82 0.04 -10.95 10.33
C GLN A 82 1.08 -10.92 11.43
N TYR A 83 1.65 -9.76 11.73
CA TYR A 83 2.62 -9.60 12.81
C TYR A 83 2.00 -9.84 14.18
N VAL A 84 0.74 -9.44 14.41
CA VAL A 84 -0.02 -9.77 15.62
C VAL A 84 -0.08 -11.29 15.84
N LEU A 85 -0.38 -12.07 14.79
CA LEU A 85 -0.38 -13.55 14.89
C LEU A 85 0.97 -14.09 15.33
N LEU A 86 2.05 -13.60 14.74
CA LEU A 86 3.42 -14.05 15.05
C LEU A 86 3.79 -13.75 16.50
N ILE A 87 3.50 -12.54 16.99
CA ILE A 87 3.85 -12.12 18.34
C ILE A 87 3.01 -12.87 19.38
N VAL A 88 1.71 -13.09 19.12
CA VAL A 88 0.84 -13.89 19.98
C VAL A 88 1.33 -15.34 20.07
N ALA A 89 1.66 -15.96 18.93
CA ALA A 89 2.23 -17.31 18.90
C ALA A 89 3.58 -17.41 19.65
N ASN A 90 4.41 -16.36 19.57
CA ASN A 90 5.67 -16.30 20.32
C ASN A 90 5.44 -16.20 21.82
N TYR A 91 4.41 -15.48 22.27
CA TYR A 91 4.04 -15.44 23.69
C TYR A 91 3.44 -16.77 24.15
N GLU A 92 2.55 -17.39 23.36
CA GLU A 92 2.02 -18.72 23.63
C GLU A 92 3.11 -19.77 23.84
N ALA A 93 4.12 -19.79 22.96
CA ALA A 93 5.26 -20.69 23.10
C ALA A 93 6.06 -20.48 24.39
N ALA A 94 5.96 -19.30 25.01
CA ALA A 94 6.56 -19.01 26.31
C ALA A 94 5.66 -19.41 27.47
N VAL A 95 4.33 -19.41 27.30
CA VAL A 95 3.36 -19.84 28.32
C VAL A 95 3.27 -21.37 28.36
N PHE A 96 3.23 -22.00 27.19
CA PHE A 96 3.15 -23.46 27.04
C PHE A 96 4.39 -24.01 26.32
N PRO A 97 5.56 -24.03 27.00
CA PRO A 97 6.79 -24.50 26.37
C PRO A 97 6.68 -25.98 26.02
N ARG A 98 6.93 -26.31 24.76
CA ARG A 98 7.14 -27.70 24.38
C ARG A 98 8.40 -28.20 25.07
N THR A 99 8.34 -29.42 25.62
CA THR A 99 9.43 -30.05 26.35
C THR A 99 10.74 -29.96 25.59
N GLY A 100 11.70 -29.18 26.13
CA GLY A 100 13.05 -28.99 25.63
C GLY A 100 14.01 -28.70 26.76
N PRO A 101 15.34 -28.90 26.60
CA PRO A 101 16.33 -28.73 27.65
C PRO A 101 16.52 -27.28 28.11
N HIS A 102 15.96 -26.32 27.39
CA HIS A 102 16.07 -24.90 27.73
C HIS A 102 14.66 -24.31 27.88
N GLY A 103 14.18 -24.25 29.13
CA GLY A 103 12.92 -23.58 29.48
C GLY A 103 13.00 -22.07 29.24
N VAL A 104 11.87 -21.45 28.93
CA VAL A 104 11.75 -19.99 28.84
C VAL A 104 11.85 -19.40 30.25
N THR A 105 12.73 -18.41 30.45
CA THR A 105 12.86 -17.74 31.73
C THR A 105 11.63 -16.86 32.05
N PRO A 106 11.34 -16.60 33.35
CA PRO A 106 10.25 -15.68 33.72
C PRO A 106 10.41 -14.28 33.09
N GLU A 107 11.63 -13.79 32.99
CA GLU A 107 11.95 -12.48 32.40
C GLU A 107 11.65 -12.47 30.89
N GLU A 108 12.02 -13.54 30.20
CA GLU A 108 11.74 -13.70 28.76
C GLU A 108 10.23 -13.82 28.51
N ARG A 109 9.51 -14.58 29.33
CA ARG A 109 8.05 -14.66 29.26
C ARG A 109 7.40 -13.29 29.47
N ALA A 110 7.87 -12.52 30.46
CA ALA A 110 7.39 -11.18 30.74
C ALA A 110 7.69 -10.20 29.59
N ALA A 111 8.85 -10.35 28.92
CA ALA A 111 9.18 -9.56 27.75
C ALA A 111 8.24 -9.86 26.58
N ARG A 112 8.07 -11.14 26.22
CA ARG A 112 7.17 -11.57 25.14
C ARG A 112 5.71 -11.16 25.39
N ARG A 113 5.26 -11.23 26.67
CA ARG A 113 3.95 -10.73 27.07
C ARG A 113 3.80 -9.24 26.78
N ARG A 114 4.76 -8.42 27.22
CA ARG A 114 4.72 -6.95 26.97
C ARG A 114 4.69 -6.62 25.49
N ASP A 115 5.50 -7.31 24.68
CA ASP A 115 5.54 -7.09 23.24
C ASP A 115 4.20 -7.46 22.59
N ALA A 116 3.59 -8.59 23.01
CA ALA A 116 2.29 -9.01 22.47
C ALA A 116 1.19 -7.99 22.78
N TYR A 117 1.10 -7.50 24.01
CA TYR A 117 0.14 -6.46 24.39
C TYR A 117 0.39 -5.14 23.68
N LYS A 118 1.66 -4.74 23.54
CA LYS A 118 2.02 -3.50 22.86
C LYS A 118 1.57 -3.51 21.39
N ILE A 119 1.88 -4.59 20.67
CA ILE A 119 1.53 -4.70 19.26
C ILE A 119 0.01 -4.87 19.06
N ALA A 120 -0.65 -5.65 19.91
CA ALA A 120 -2.11 -5.79 19.83
C ALA A 120 -2.86 -4.48 20.12
N ALA A 121 -2.26 -3.54 20.87
CA ALA A 121 -2.84 -2.25 21.21
C ALA A 121 -2.57 -1.15 20.17
N GLU A 122 -1.74 -1.40 19.14
CA GLU A 122 -1.44 -0.40 18.11
C GLU A 122 -2.69 0.03 17.34
N GLU A 123 -2.79 1.32 17.05
CA GLU A 123 -3.98 1.94 16.44
C GLU A 123 -4.25 1.40 15.02
N GLU A 124 -3.18 1.05 14.32
CA GLU A 124 -3.21 0.51 12.96
C GLU A 124 -3.72 -0.94 12.88
N VAL A 125 -3.77 -1.67 13.99
CA VAL A 125 -4.33 -3.03 14.03
C VAL A 125 -5.84 -2.95 13.81
N PRO A 126 -6.40 -3.70 12.82
CA PRO A 126 -7.82 -3.71 12.56
C PRO A 126 -8.63 -4.09 13.80
N HIS A 127 -9.75 -3.43 14.05
CA HIS A 127 -10.54 -3.58 15.27
C HIS A 127 -10.87 -5.04 15.60
N ARG A 128 -11.35 -5.83 14.65
CA ARG A 128 -11.67 -7.26 14.85
C ARG A 128 -10.43 -8.09 15.19
N VAL A 129 -9.29 -7.79 14.59
CA VAL A 129 -8.01 -8.47 14.90
C VAL A 129 -7.57 -8.11 16.31
N ARG A 130 -7.74 -6.86 16.72
CA ARG A 130 -7.41 -6.37 18.07
C ARG A 130 -8.28 -7.06 19.14
N GLU A 131 -9.58 -7.16 18.93
CA GLU A 131 -10.50 -7.87 19.83
C GLU A 131 -10.10 -9.34 19.98
N ALA A 132 -9.94 -10.04 18.85
CA ALA A 132 -9.55 -11.44 18.87
C ALA A 132 -8.16 -11.65 19.52
N ALA A 133 -7.21 -10.75 19.29
CA ALA A 133 -5.90 -10.80 19.97
C ALA A 133 -6.02 -10.59 21.49
N ALA A 134 -6.89 -9.68 21.95
CA ALA A 134 -7.13 -9.47 23.37
C ALA A 134 -7.70 -10.73 24.05
N ASP A 135 -8.60 -11.45 23.40
CA ASP A 135 -9.16 -12.71 23.89
C ASP A 135 -8.09 -13.80 24.02
N VAL A 136 -7.19 -13.92 23.03
CA VAL A 136 -6.05 -14.85 23.11
C VAL A 136 -5.14 -14.49 24.26
N LEU A 137 -4.76 -13.21 24.40
CA LEU A 137 -3.86 -12.75 25.45
C LEU A 137 -4.45 -12.99 26.85
N ALA A 138 -5.75 -12.76 27.02
CA ALA A 138 -6.46 -13.05 28.26
C ALA A 138 -6.48 -14.55 28.60
N ALA A 139 -6.65 -15.42 27.62
CA ALA A 139 -6.59 -16.87 27.81
C ALA A 139 -5.17 -17.34 28.16
N LEU A 140 -4.15 -16.78 27.50
CA LEU A 140 -2.73 -17.09 27.80
C LEU A 140 -2.33 -16.62 29.20
N ASP A 141 -2.78 -15.46 29.64
CA ASP A 141 -2.54 -14.95 30.99
C ASP A 141 -3.21 -15.81 32.07
N GLY A 142 -4.38 -16.39 31.74
CA GLY A 142 -5.07 -17.34 32.61
C GLY A 142 -4.45 -18.74 32.63
N GLY A 143 -3.50 -19.04 31.74
CA GLY A 143 -2.90 -20.38 31.62
C GLY A 143 -3.85 -21.43 31.07
N ASP A 144 -4.97 -21.02 30.47
CA ASP A 144 -5.99 -21.89 29.89
C ASP A 144 -5.64 -22.26 28.46
N HIS A 145 -5.05 -23.43 28.28
CA HIS A 145 -4.58 -23.88 26.97
C HIS A 145 -5.74 -24.14 25.99
N GLU A 146 -6.84 -24.75 26.44
CA GLU A 146 -7.97 -25.06 25.56
C GLU A 146 -8.66 -23.78 25.06
N ARG A 147 -8.86 -22.82 25.96
CA ARG A 147 -9.39 -21.50 25.62
C ARG A 147 -8.44 -20.72 24.72
N SER A 148 -7.12 -20.84 24.93
CA SER A 148 -6.14 -20.16 24.09
C SER A 148 -6.15 -20.68 22.65
N VAL A 149 -6.29 -21.98 22.43
CA VAL A 149 -6.40 -22.59 21.10
C VAL A 149 -7.68 -22.14 20.38
N ALA A 150 -8.81 -22.10 21.09
CA ALA A 150 -10.08 -21.62 20.52
C ALA A 150 -9.98 -20.14 20.13
N ALA A 151 -9.43 -19.30 20.99
CA ALA A 151 -9.24 -17.87 20.74
C ALA A 151 -8.24 -17.61 19.60
N GLN A 152 -7.16 -18.38 19.50
CA GLN A 152 -6.23 -18.31 18.36
C GLN A 152 -6.90 -18.63 17.03
N THR A 153 -7.75 -19.64 17.00
CA THR A 153 -8.52 -19.95 15.79
C THR A 153 -9.38 -18.76 15.38
N ALA A 154 -10.02 -18.08 16.33
CA ALA A 154 -10.78 -16.86 16.06
C ALA A 154 -9.89 -15.72 15.54
N LEU A 155 -8.69 -15.56 16.10
CA LEU A 155 -7.72 -14.56 15.64
C LEU A 155 -7.26 -14.84 14.19
N ILE A 156 -6.95 -16.10 13.86
CA ILE A 156 -6.58 -16.51 12.49
C ILE A 156 -7.70 -16.17 11.51
N ILE A 157 -8.94 -16.48 11.88
CA ILE A 157 -10.13 -16.17 11.05
C ILE A 157 -10.27 -14.66 10.87
N ALA A 158 -10.12 -13.86 11.93
CA ALA A 158 -10.22 -12.40 11.87
C ALA A 158 -9.17 -11.79 10.93
N VAL A 159 -7.93 -12.30 10.95
CA VAL A 159 -6.85 -11.86 10.05
C VAL A 159 -7.14 -12.28 8.61
N ASP A 160 -7.57 -13.52 8.38
CA ASP A 160 -7.90 -14.04 7.06
C ASP A 160 -9.10 -13.28 6.43
N GLU A 161 -10.16 -13.04 7.20
CA GLU A 161 -11.29 -12.22 6.75
C GLU A 161 -10.85 -10.79 6.39
N HIS A 162 -10.00 -10.18 7.21
CA HIS A 162 -9.47 -8.85 6.93
C HIS A 162 -8.69 -8.81 5.61
N THR A 163 -7.88 -9.83 5.35
CA THR A 163 -7.10 -9.97 4.12
C THR A 163 -8.01 -10.22 2.91
N LYS A 164 -9.00 -11.09 3.02
CA LYS A 164 -9.96 -11.42 1.94
C LYS A 164 -10.89 -10.27 1.58
N GLN A 165 -11.43 -9.54 2.55
CA GLN A 165 -12.32 -8.40 2.30
C GLN A 165 -11.64 -7.28 1.51
N ARG A 166 -10.31 -7.21 1.54
CA ARG A 166 -9.51 -6.20 0.83
C ARG A 166 -9.00 -6.63 -0.54
N MET A 167 -9.15 -7.90 -0.89
CA MET A 167 -8.85 -8.41 -2.22
C MET A 167 -10.16 -8.49 -3.02
N PRO A 168 -10.57 -7.45 -3.79
CA PRO A 168 -11.69 -7.62 -4.72
C PRO A 168 -11.26 -8.70 -5.70
N LEU A 169 -12.04 -9.77 -5.77
CA LEU A 169 -11.90 -10.77 -6.84
C LEU A 169 -11.89 -10.00 -8.17
N PRO A 170 -10.93 -10.26 -9.07
CA PRO A 170 -11.01 -9.71 -10.41
C PRO A 170 -12.37 -10.07 -10.98
N PRO A 171 -13.11 -9.12 -11.63
CA PRO A 171 -14.37 -9.43 -12.24
C PRO A 171 -14.17 -10.62 -13.17
N GLY A 172 -14.93 -11.69 -12.92
CA GLY A 172 -14.78 -12.97 -13.60
C GLY A 172 -14.74 -12.80 -15.09
N ARG A 173 -13.77 -13.47 -15.73
CA ARG A 173 -13.70 -13.64 -17.18
C ARG A 173 -14.86 -14.48 -17.67
#